data_bc468ed17d8389f9e7a8815878bfb07b
#
_entry.id   bc468ed17d8389f9e7a8815878bfb07b
#
_cell.length_a   1.000
_cell.length_b   1.000
_cell.length_c   1.000
_cell.angle_alpha   90.00
_cell.angle_beta   90.00
_cell.angle_gamma   90.00
#
_symmetry.space_group_name_H-M   'P 1'
#
loop_
_entity.id
_entity.type
_entity.pdbx_description
1 polymer ?
#
loop_
_entity_poly.entity_id
_entity_poly.type
_entity_poly.pdbx_seq_one_letter_code
_entity_poly.pdbx_strand_id
1 'polypeptide(L)' 'VDINNYKQIKNEKLRDVAKDIADEVAFYKTEKILPVMNPYERRIIHLALEQRTDIETESIGEGLDRRVVVKPKSL' A
#
# COMPACT_ATOMS: atom_id res chain seq x y z
N VAL A 1 10.81 -6.09 9.15
CA VAL A 1 9.49 -6.63 9.35
C VAL A 1 9.24 -7.81 8.44
N ASP A 2 8.65 -8.76 9.01
CA ASP A 2 8.37 -9.98 8.31
C ASP A 2 7.08 -9.85 7.50
N ILE A 3 7.20 -10.00 6.21
CA ILE A 3 6.04 -9.91 5.33
C ILE A 3 5.04 -11.02 5.63
N ASN A 4 5.50 -12.13 6.16
CA ASN A 4 4.63 -13.24 6.49
C ASN A 4 3.60 -12.88 7.55
N ASN A 5 3.86 -11.88 8.35
CA ASN A 5 2.92 -11.44 9.37
C ASN A 5 1.84 -10.53 8.82
N TYR A 6 1.93 -10.22 7.57
CA TYR A 6 1.03 -9.28 6.94
C TYR A 6 -0.43 -9.74 7.03
N LYS A 7 -0.64 -11.03 6.92
CA LYS A 7 -2.00 -11.58 6.97
C LYS A 7 -2.66 -11.41 8.32
N GLN A 8 -1.88 -11.19 9.36
CA GLN A 8 -2.39 -11.06 10.71
C GLN A 8 -2.60 -9.63 11.14
N ILE A 9 -2.30 -8.69 10.26
CA ILE A 9 -2.44 -7.29 10.57
C ILE A 9 -3.91 -6.90 10.51
N LYS A 10 -4.38 -6.31 11.58
CA LYS A 10 -5.77 -5.85 11.64
C LYS A 10 -5.94 -4.59 10.79
N ASN A 11 -7.19 -4.28 10.46
CA ASN A 11 -7.49 -3.13 9.61
C ASN A 11 -6.88 -1.84 10.13
N GLU A 12 -6.89 -1.64 11.43
CA GLU A 12 -6.32 -0.45 12.02
C GLU A 12 -4.83 -0.34 11.75
N LYS A 13 -4.14 -1.48 11.90
CA LYS A 13 -2.71 -1.50 11.66
C LYS A 13 -2.39 -1.42 10.18
N LEU A 14 -3.30 -1.88 9.36
CA LEU A 14 -3.11 -1.82 7.92
C LEU A 14 -2.97 -0.37 7.46
N ARG A 15 -3.72 0.52 8.05
CA ARG A 15 -3.59 1.94 7.74
C ARG A 15 -2.23 2.47 8.15
N ASP A 16 -1.75 2.07 9.32
CA ASP A 16 -0.44 2.50 9.79
C ASP A 16 0.66 1.98 8.89
N VAL A 17 0.57 0.72 8.49
CA VAL A 17 1.53 0.14 7.58
C VAL A 17 1.51 0.89 6.25
N ALA A 18 0.33 1.21 5.76
CA ALA A 18 0.20 1.94 4.50
C ALA A 18 0.86 3.31 4.61
N LYS A 19 0.67 4.00 5.71
CA LYS A 19 1.27 5.31 5.90
C LYS A 19 2.78 5.23 5.97
N ASP A 20 3.30 4.23 6.67
CA ASP A 20 4.74 4.04 6.75
C ASP A 20 5.33 3.78 5.37
N ILE A 21 4.67 2.95 4.58
CA ILE A 21 5.13 2.66 3.23
C ILE A 21 5.07 3.92 2.38
N ALA A 22 4.01 4.69 2.52
CA ALA A 22 3.85 5.93 1.77
C ALA A 22 4.95 6.92 2.11
N ASP A 23 5.30 7.02 3.38
CA ASP A 23 6.39 7.90 3.80
C ASP A 23 7.71 7.48 3.18
N GLU A 24 7.98 6.18 3.15
CA GLU A 24 9.21 5.68 2.52
C GLU A 24 9.21 5.98 1.03
N VAL A 25 8.10 5.72 0.36
CA VAL A 25 8.00 5.96 -1.08
C VAL A 25 8.24 7.43 -1.38
N ALA A 26 7.64 8.31 -0.62
CA ALA A 26 7.78 9.74 -0.83
C ALA A 26 9.21 10.21 -0.54
N PHE A 27 9.80 9.66 0.51
CA PHE A 27 11.12 10.09 0.93
C PHE A 27 12.21 9.60 -0.01
N TYR A 28 12.17 8.32 -0.36
CA TYR A 28 13.19 7.72 -1.21
C TYR A 28 12.89 7.81 -2.69
N LYS A 29 11.67 8.22 -3.04
CA LYS A 29 11.26 8.32 -4.45
C LYS A 29 11.33 6.98 -5.17
N THR A 30 10.92 5.92 -4.50
CA THR A 30 10.92 4.58 -5.07
C THR A 30 9.55 3.94 -4.91
N GLU A 31 9.19 3.07 -5.84
CA GLU A 31 7.93 2.33 -5.75
C GLU A 31 8.05 1.20 -4.75
N LYS A 32 6.91 0.89 -4.14
CA LYS A 32 6.81 -0.28 -3.27
C LYS A 32 5.64 -1.12 -3.75
N ILE A 33 5.90 -2.40 -3.93
CA ILE A 33 4.86 -3.35 -4.31
C ILE A 33 4.44 -4.09 -3.05
N LEU A 34 3.16 -4.00 -2.72
CA LEU A 34 2.65 -4.64 -1.53
C LEU A 34 2.27 -6.09 -1.84
N PRO A 35 2.25 -6.96 -0.84
CA PRO A 35 1.86 -8.35 -1.06
C PRO A 35 0.40 -8.45 -1.50
N VAL A 36 0.07 -9.60 -2.04
CA VAL A 36 -1.30 -9.88 -2.47
C VAL A 36 -2.26 -9.75 -1.30
N MET A 37 -3.35 -9.07 -1.52
CA MET A 37 -4.35 -8.83 -0.49
C MET A 37 -5.73 -9.03 -1.06
N ASN A 38 -6.70 -9.25 -0.16
CA ASN A 38 -8.08 -9.34 -0.60
C ASN A 38 -8.61 -7.93 -0.92
N PRO A 39 -9.75 -7.82 -1.62
CA PRO A 39 -10.28 -6.51 -2.02
C PRO A 39 -10.51 -5.57 -0.86
N TYR A 40 -10.91 -6.10 0.28
CA TYR A 40 -11.18 -5.30 1.44
C TYR A 40 -9.91 -4.63 1.97
N GLU A 41 -8.84 -5.38 2.04
CA GLU A 41 -7.56 -4.87 2.50
C GLU A 41 -7.01 -3.80 1.55
N ARG A 42 -7.12 -4.06 0.25
CA ARG A 42 -6.66 -3.10 -0.75
C ARG A 42 -7.42 -1.78 -0.63
N ARG A 43 -8.71 -1.88 -0.32
CA ARG A 43 -9.52 -0.69 -0.15
C ARG A 43 -9.06 0.14 1.04
N ILE A 44 -8.72 -0.53 2.13
CA ILE A 44 -8.24 0.17 3.32
C ILE A 44 -6.97 0.95 3.00
N ILE A 45 -6.04 0.32 2.31
CA ILE A 45 -4.79 0.98 1.95
C ILE A 45 -5.06 2.15 1.01
N HIS A 46 -5.90 1.93 0.02
CA HIS A 46 -6.21 2.97 -0.93
C HIS A 46 -6.82 4.19 -0.23
N LEU A 47 -7.77 3.95 0.65
CA LEU A 47 -8.41 5.04 1.38
C LEU A 47 -7.44 5.74 2.33
N ALA A 48 -6.54 4.99 2.94
CA ALA A 48 -5.58 5.56 3.86
C ALA A 48 -4.62 6.51 3.15
N LEU A 49 -4.31 6.23 1.89
CA LEU A 49 -3.34 7.00 1.13
C LEU A 49 -3.98 7.99 0.16
N GLU A 50 -5.30 7.95 0.05
CA GLU A 50 -6.02 8.79 -0.90
C GLU A 50 -5.78 10.28 -0.69
N GLN A 51 -5.60 10.69 0.54
CA GLN A 51 -5.44 12.10 0.87
C GLN A 51 -4.02 12.61 0.66
N ARG A 52 -3.09 11.72 0.36
CA ARG A 52 -1.71 12.13 0.15
C ARG A 52 -1.54 12.61 -1.28
N THR A 53 -0.82 13.71 -1.43
CA THR A 53 -0.56 14.29 -2.75
C THR A 53 0.84 13.97 -3.26
N ASP A 54 1.68 13.41 -2.39
CA ASP A 54 3.07 13.13 -2.73
C ASP A 54 3.28 11.69 -3.23
N ILE A 55 2.24 10.88 -3.17
CA ILE A 55 2.31 9.51 -3.66
C ILE A 55 1.01 9.16 -4.36
N GLU A 56 1.03 8.07 -5.11
CA GLU A 56 -0.19 7.55 -5.71
C GLU A 56 -0.19 6.03 -5.57
N THR A 57 -1.36 5.45 -5.68
CA THR A 57 -1.53 4.01 -5.55
C THR A 57 -2.13 3.45 -6.83
N GLU A 58 -1.77 2.21 -7.15
CA GLU A 58 -2.27 1.55 -8.34
C GLU A 58 -2.42 0.07 -8.03
N SER A 59 -3.41 -0.56 -8.63
CA SER A 59 -3.59 -2.01 -8.47
C SER A 59 -3.06 -2.70 -9.72
N ILE A 60 -2.26 -3.74 -9.51
CA ILE A 60 -1.73 -4.54 -10.61
C ILE A 60 -2.08 -6.00 -10.38
N GLY A 61 -2.00 -6.79 -11.43
CA GLY A 61 -2.30 -8.21 -11.35
C GLY A 61 -3.76 -8.49 -11.65
N GLU A 62 -4.12 -9.76 -11.65
CA GLU A 62 -5.46 -10.20 -11.95
C GLU A 62 -5.92 -11.23 -10.94
N GLY A 63 -7.24 -11.24 -10.68
CA GLY A 63 -7.83 -12.26 -9.83
C GLY A 63 -7.20 -12.26 -8.44
N LEU A 64 -6.73 -13.41 -8.04
CA LEU A 64 -6.18 -13.58 -6.70
C LEU A 64 -4.76 -13.02 -6.57
N ASP A 65 -4.13 -12.67 -7.68
CA ASP A 65 -2.79 -12.11 -7.67
C ASP A 65 -2.78 -10.59 -7.63
N ARG A 66 -3.91 -10.00 -7.43
CA ARG A 66 -4.01 -8.55 -7.41
C ARG A 66 -3.33 -7.96 -6.18
N ARG A 67 -2.58 -6.89 -6.40
CA ARG A 67 -1.85 -6.24 -5.32
C ARG A 67 -1.77 -4.74 -5.59
N VAL A 68 -1.46 -4.01 -4.53
CA VAL A 68 -1.35 -2.56 -4.60
C VAL A 68 0.11 -2.17 -4.76
N VAL A 69 0.37 -1.21 -5.63
CA VAL A 69 1.69 -0.62 -5.78
C VAL A 69 1.59 0.83 -5.32
N VAL A 70 2.51 1.24 -4.46
CA VAL A 70 2.59 2.63 -4.01
C VAL A 70 3.75 3.28 -4.75
N LYS A 71 3.46 4.37 -5.43
CA LYS A 71 4.45 5.06 -6.26
C LYS A 71 4.64 6.50 -5.80
N PRO A 72 5.85 7.04 -5.96
CA PRO A 72 6.03 8.46 -5.70
C PRO A 72 5.37 9.25 -6.82
N LYS A 73 4.68 10.30 -6.44
CA LYS A 73 4.02 11.13 -7.43
C LYS A 73 4.97 12.24 -7.85
N SER A 74 5.18 12.32 -9.15
CA SER A 74 6.05 13.34 -9.70
C SER A 74 5.24 14.61 -9.89
N LEU A 75 5.79 15.72 -9.44
CA LEU A 75 5.14 17.02 -9.61
C LEU A 75 5.76 17.82 -10.73
#